data_f54125e20156bd4f4e8959228ded76f1
#
_entry.id   f54125e20156bd4f4e8959228ded76f1
#
_cell.length_a   1.000
_cell.length_b   1.000
_cell.length_c   1.000
_cell.angle_alpha   90.00
_cell.angle_beta   90.00
_cell.angle_gamma   90.00
#
_symmetry.space_group_name_H-M   'P 1'
#
loop_
_entity.id
_entity.type
_entity.pdbx_description
1 polymer ?
#
loop_
_entity_poly.entity_id
_entity_poly.type
_entity_poly.pdbx_seq_one_letter_code
_entity_poly.pdbx_strand_id
1 'polypeptide(L)'
;MSMTPQEIEAYVDDLYAACGEGDWDRVAGMVTDDFVVTEADTLPMAGTYRGKNGLKELFTTVFGLVDAGGLDRVQTTVGGDYAVTILSIRFADPSIPPAEICELFRFRDGKCCEIKPYYFDPASFNAAAAAKKKAAAAA
;
A
#
# COMPACT_ATOMS: atom_id res chain seq x y z
N MET A 1 -5.87 22.71 11.09
CA MET A 1 -5.13 23.35 9.98
C MET A 1 -5.00 22.37 8.84
N SER A 2 -5.40 22.80 7.65
CA SER A 2 -5.30 21.95 6.46
C SER A 2 -3.89 21.98 5.90
N MET A 3 -3.45 20.86 5.37
CA MET A 3 -2.17 20.75 4.66
C MET A 3 -2.33 21.32 3.24
N THR A 4 -1.29 21.95 2.73
CA THR A 4 -1.25 22.37 1.33
C THR A 4 -1.10 21.14 0.41
N PRO A 5 -1.46 21.24 -0.88
CA PRO A 5 -1.22 20.15 -1.83
C PRO A 5 0.24 19.69 -1.87
N GLN A 6 1.18 20.64 -1.81
CA GLN A 6 2.61 20.33 -1.81
C GLN A 6 3.05 19.60 -0.54
N GLU A 7 2.48 19.98 0.62
CA GLU A 7 2.74 19.30 1.89
C GLU A 7 2.21 17.86 1.87
N ILE A 8 1.01 17.65 1.30
CA ILE A 8 0.43 16.32 1.17
C ILE A 8 1.26 15.45 0.25
N GLU A 9 1.69 15.97 -0.90
CA GLU A 9 2.53 15.23 -1.85
C GLU A 9 3.85 14.80 -1.20
N ALA A 10 4.51 15.71 -0.49
CA ALA A 10 5.74 15.41 0.24
C ALA A 10 5.50 14.37 1.35
N TYR A 11 4.36 14.45 2.03
CA TYR A 11 3.99 13.50 3.07
C TYR A 11 3.79 12.09 2.52
N VAL A 12 3.14 11.98 1.36
CA VAL A 12 2.96 10.69 0.66
C VAL A 12 4.31 10.09 0.29
N ASP A 13 5.23 10.90 -0.26
CA ASP A 13 6.58 10.44 -0.60
C ASP A 13 7.33 9.93 0.65
N ASP A 14 7.24 10.65 1.76
CA ASP A 14 7.87 10.27 3.03
C ASP A 14 7.27 8.98 3.59
N LEU A 15 5.95 8.80 3.46
CA LEU A 15 5.27 7.60 3.93
C LEU A 15 5.69 6.37 3.12
N TYR A 16 5.79 6.49 1.79
CA TYR A 16 6.32 5.42 0.96
C TYR A 16 7.76 5.07 1.34
N ALA A 17 8.60 6.08 1.56
CA ALA A 17 9.98 5.87 1.95
C ALA A 17 10.08 5.14 3.29
N ALA A 18 9.33 5.58 4.29
CA ALA A 18 9.32 4.96 5.62
C ALA A 18 8.85 3.49 5.58
N CYS A 19 7.79 3.21 4.81
CA CYS A 19 7.30 1.84 4.63
C CYS A 19 8.35 0.98 3.89
N GLY A 20 8.96 1.53 2.85
CA GLY A 20 9.97 0.81 2.06
C GLY A 20 11.25 0.50 2.85
N GLU A 21 11.60 1.33 3.82
CA GLU A 21 12.73 1.12 4.72
C GLU A 21 12.40 0.21 5.91
N GLY A 22 11.10 -0.10 6.11
CA GLY A 22 10.66 -0.83 7.30
C GLY A 22 10.77 -0.03 8.58
N ASP A 23 10.76 1.30 8.48
CA ASP A 23 10.83 2.20 9.64
C ASP A 23 9.45 2.38 10.24
N TRP A 24 9.00 1.35 10.94
CA TRP A 24 7.63 1.28 11.46
C TRP A 24 7.36 2.25 12.61
N ASP A 25 8.37 2.64 13.36
CA ASP A 25 8.22 3.69 14.39
C ASP A 25 7.91 5.03 13.73
N ARG A 26 8.59 5.35 12.62
CA ARG A 26 8.30 6.54 11.83
C ARG A 26 6.89 6.50 11.24
N VAL A 27 6.51 5.38 10.65
CA VAL A 27 5.15 5.18 10.10
C VAL A 27 4.09 5.38 11.18
N ALA A 28 4.29 4.82 12.36
CA ALA A 28 3.36 4.97 13.49
C ALA A 28 3.15 6.44 13.88
N GLY A 29 4.17 7.27 13.74
CA GLY A 29 4.08 8.72 13.99
C GLY A 29 3.40 9.50 12.86
N MET A 30 3.24 8.90 11.68
CA MET A 30 2.67 9.52 10.48
C MET A 30 1.19 9.22 10.29
N VAL A 31 0.63 8.28 11.03
CA VAL A 31 -0.78 7.90 10.91
C VAL A 31 -1.54 8.26 12.19
N THR A 32 -2.84 8.46 12.06
CA THR A 32 -3.70 8.74 13.22
C THR A 32 -3.89 7.48 14.07
N ASP A 33 -4.31 7.65 15.34
CA ASP A 33 -4.58 6.51 16.23
C ASP A 33 -5.68 5.60 15.70
N ASP A 34 -6.65 6.17 14.99
CA ASP A 34 -7.76 5.44 14.36
C ASP A 34 -7.53 5.12 12.89
N PHE A 35 -6.28 5.19 12.44
CA PHE A 35 -5.90 4.89 11.06
C PHE A 35 -6.44 3.52 10.61
N VAL A 36 -6.87 3.46 9.35
CA VAL A 36 -7.26 2.20 8.72
C VAL A 36 -6.66 2.11 7.32
N VAL A 37 -6.27 0.91 6.92
CA VAL A 37 -6.02 0.56 5.53
C VAL A 37 -6.89 -0.63 5.18
N THR A 38 -7.63 -0.50 4.07
CA THR A 38 -8.61 -1.53 3.66
C THR A 38 -8.19 -2.11 2.32
N GLU A 39 -8.07 -3.43 2.29
CA GLU A 39 -7.82 -4.19 1.07
C GLU A 39 -9.09 -4.92 0.63
N ALA A 40 -9.34 -4.93 -0.68
CA ALA A 40 -10.56 -5.48 -1.26
C ALA A 40 -10.72 -6.98 -1.02
N ASP A 41 -11.96 -7.43 -0.91
CA ASP A 41 -12.30 -8.85 -0.68
C ASP A 41 -11.81 -9.78 -1.78
N THR A 42 -11.51 -9.25 -2.97
CA THR A 42 -11.00 -10.01 -4.11
C THR A 42 -9.51 -10.32 -4.04
N LEU A 43 -8.82 -9.77 -3.04
CA LEU A 43 -7.37 -9.92 -2.85
C LEU A 43 -7.07 -10.94 -1.74
N PRO A 44 -5.90 -11.62 -1.79
CA PRO A 44 -5.56 -12.61 -0.77
C PRO A 44 -5.29 -12.01 0.61
N MET A 45 -4.92 -10.70 0.67
CA MET A 45 -4.72 -9.98 1.91
C MET A 45 -5.95 -9.15 2.30
N ALA A 46 -7.14 -9.53 1.83
CA ALA A 46 -8.39 -8.82 2.09
C ALA A 46 -8.61 -8.52 3.57
N GLY A 47 -9.22 -7.38 3.86
CA GLY A 47 -9.60 -6.98 5.20
C GLY A 47 -9.21 -5.56 5.55
N THR A 48 -9.49 -5.19 6.78
CA THR A 48 -9.18 -3.87 7.31
C THR A 48 -8.10 -4.00 8.39
N TYR A 49 -7.00 -3.27 8.21
CA TYR A 49 -5.86 -3.24 9.12
C TYR A 49 -5.91 -1.91 9.86
N ARG A 50 -5.94 -1.95 11.19
CA ARG A 50 -6.28 -0.79 12.01
C ARG A 50 -5.15 -0.34 12.92
N GLY A 51 -5.13 0.97 13.16
CA GLY A 51 -4.27 1.59 14.15
C GLY A 51 -2.86 1.86 13.65
N LYS A 52 -2.00 2.25 14.57
CA LYS A 52 -0.63 2.70 14.25
C LYS A 52 0.24 1.60 13.64
N ASN A 53 -0.08 0.34 13.88
CA ASN A 53 0.63 -0.82 13.32
C ASN A 53 -0.09 -1.46 12.13
N GLY A 54 -1.19 -0.86 11.67
CA GLY A 54 -1.99 -1.42 10.57
C GLY A 54 -1.19 -1.63 9.29
N LEU A 55 -0.37 -0.67 8.89
CA LEU A 55 0.49 -0.79 7.70
C LEU A 55 1.57 -1.85 7.88
N LYS A 56 2.18 -1.94 9.06
CA LYS A 56 3.16 -2.99 9.36
C LYS A 56 2.54 -4.37 9.22
N GLU A 57 1.35 -4.56 9.77
CA GLU A 57 0.62 -5.83 9.68
C GLU A 57 0.28 -6.17 8.22
N LEU A 58 -0.20 -5.20 7.45
CA LEU A 58 -0.49 -5.38 6.04
C LEU A 58 0.76 -5.77 5.26
N PHE A 59 1.86 -5.04 5.44
CA PHE A 59 3.13 -5.32 4.74
C PHE A 59 3.65 -6.71 5.07
N THR A 60 3.61 -7.11 6.34
CA THR A 60 4.02 -8.45 6.79
C THR A 60 3.17 -9.52 6.09
N THR A 61 1.87 -9.30 6.00
CA THR A 61 0.94 -10.21 5.32
C THR A 61 1.26 -10.30 3.83
N VAL A 62 1.42 -9.15 3.16
CA VAL A 62 1.70 -9.10 1.72
C VAL A 62 3.02 -9.79 1.37
N PHE A 63 4.10 -9.50 2.12
CA PHE A 63 5.40 -10.14 1.87
C PHE A 63 5.39 -11.64 2.15
N GLY A 64 4.49 -12.11 3.01
CA GLY A 64 4.25 -13.54 3.19
C GLY A 64 3.51 -14.19 2.04
N LEU A 65 2.71 -13.43 1.30
CA LEU A 65 1.84 -13.93 0.24
C LEU A 65 2.49 -13.89 -1.15
N VAL A 66 3.27 -12.85 -1.44
CA VAL A 66 3.86 -12.64 -2.76
C VAL A 66 5.32 -12.24 -2.66
N ASP A 67 6.06 -12.51 -3.74
CA ASP A 67 7.43 -12.00 -3.91
C ASP A 67 7.37 -10.77 -4.81
N ALA A 68 7.43 -9.59 -4.19
CA ALA A 68 7.41 -8.33 -4.91
C ALA A 68 8.76 -8.04 -5.55
N GLY A 69 8.74 -7.60 -6.80
CA GLY A 69 9.94 -7.22 -7.55
C GLY A 69 10.23 -5.73 -7.53
N GLY A 70 9.29 -4.92 -7.06
CA GLY A 70 9.43 -3.48 -6.97
C GLY A 70 8.11 -2.76 -7.14
N LEU A 71 8.16 -1.47 -6.88
CA LEU A 71 6.99 -0.59 -6.94
C LEU A 71 7.35 0.61 -7.81
N ASP A 72 6.55 0.85 -8.84
CA ASP A 72 6.77 1.95 -9.78
C ASP A 72 5.66 2.97 -9.61
N ARG A 73 6.00 4.12 -9.00
CA ARG A 73 5.06 5.22 -8.84
C ARG A 73 5.10 6.13 -10.07
N VAL A 74 3.93 6.44 -10.61
CA VAL A 74 3.80 7.26 -11.81
C VAL A 74 3.52 8.72 -11.44
N GLN A 75 2.54 8.94 -10.59
CA GLN A 75 2.06 10.28 -10.27
C GLN A 75 1.27 10.25 -8.97
N THR A 76 1.44 11.28 -8.14
CA THR A 76 0.55 11.57 -7.03
C THR A 76 -0.25 12.82 -7.36
N THR A 77 -1.57 12.74 -7.25
CA THR A 77 -2.46 13.88 -7.42
C THR A 77 -3.18 14.18 -6.12
N VAL A 78 -3.43 15.46 -5.83
CA VAL A 78 -3.97 15.92 -4.55
C VAL A 78 -5.21 16.77 -4.80
N GLY A 79 -6.24 16.54 -4.00
CA GLY A 79 -7.45 17.36 -3.99
C GLY A 79 -8.05 17.40 -2.58
N GLY A 80 -8.14 18.59 -1.99
CA GLY A 80 -8.61 18.73 -0.61
C GLY A 80 -7.76 17.93 0.37
N ASP A 81 -8.40 17.11 1.17
CA ASP A 81 -7.74 16.25 2.18
C ASP A 81 -7.39 14.87 1.63
N TYR A 82 -7.44 14.69 0.32
CA TYR A 82 -7.19 13.42 -0.35
C TYR A 82 -6.00 13.49 -1.30
N ALA A 83 -5.31 12.37 -1.41
CA ALA A 83 -4.32 12.15 -2.46
C ALA A 83 -4.56 10.78 -3.10
N VAL A 84 -4.20 10.67 -4.38
CA VAL A 84 -4.20 9.39 -5.09
C VAL A 84 -2.85 9.23 -5.77
N THR A 85 -2.18 8.11 -5.50
CA THR A 85 -0.95 7.74 -6.19
C THR A 85 -1.27 6.65 -7.21
N ILE A 86 -0.90 6.91 -8.46
CA ILE A 86 -0.97 5.94 -9.55
C ILE A 86 0.33 5.16 -9.54
N LEU A 87 0.24 3.84 -9.43
CA LEU A 87 1.43 3.00 -9.30
C LEU A 87 1.21 1.60 -9.85
N SER A 88 2.30 0.85 -10.01
CA SER A 88 2.27 -0.57 -10.31
C SER A 88 3.16 -1.32 -9.33
N ILE A 89 2.74 -2.51 -8.94
CA ILE A 89 3.59 -3.47 -8.21
C ILE A 89 4.09 -4.50 -9.21
N ARG A 90 5.41 -4.60 -9.36
CA ARG A 90 6.04 -5.68 -10.14
C ARG A 90 6.26 -6.87 -9.23
N PHE A 91 6.12 -8.06 -9.79
CA PHE A 91 6.42 -9.30 -9.09
C PHE A 91 7.80 -9.82 -9.50
N ALA A 92 8.43 -10.61 -8.61
CA ALA A 92 9.74 -11.20 -8.88
C ALA A 92 9.69 -12.13 -10.10
N ASP A 93 8.57 -12.84 -10.30
CA ASP A 93 8.33 -13.65 -11.51
C ASP A 93 7.93 -12.72 -12.67
N PRO A 94 8.80 -12.57 -13.71
CA PRO A 94 8.52 -11.65 -14.80
C PRO A 94 7.40 -12.12 -15.73
N SER A 95 6.95 -13.37 -15.61
CA SER A 95 5.82 -13.89 -16.38
C SER A 95 4.47 -13.40 -15.86
N ILE A 96 4.44 -12.86 -14.65
CA ILE A 96 3.21 -12.32 -14.04
C ILE A 96 3.16 -10.83 -14.34
N PRO A 97 2.09 -10.32 -14.99
CA PRO A 97 1.97 -8.90 -15.26
C PRO A 97 1.94 -8.06 -13.99
N PRO A 98 2.47 -6.83 -13.99
CA PRO A 98 2.36 -5.94 -12.84
C PRO A 98 0.91 -5.67 -12.45
N ALA A 99 0.66 -5.48 -11.16
CA ALA A 99 -0.64 -5.05 -10.67
C ALA A 99 -0.72 -3.52 -10.72
N GLU A 100 -1.71 -2.99 -11.43
CA GLU A 100 -1.95 -1.55 -11.53
C GLU A 100 -2.89 -1.09 -10.42
N ILE A 101 -2.52 -0.02 -9.72
CA ILE A 101 -3.20 0.42 -8.52
C ILE A 101 -3.36 1.94 -8.53
N CYS A 102 -4.51 2.42 -8.06
CA CYS A 102 -4.67 3.79 -7.60
C CYS A 102 -4.83 3.74 -6.08
N GLU A 103 -3.83 4.22 -5.37
CA GLU A 103 -3.81 4.17 -3.90
C GLU A 103 -4.31 5.48 -3.34
N LEU A 104 -5.45 5.45 -2.65
CA LEU A 104 -6.07 6.61 -2.04
C LEU A 104 -5.53 6.82 -0.64
N PHE A 105 -5.20 8.09 -0.31
CA PHE A 105 -4.81 8.55 1.01
C PHE A 105 -5.78 9.63 1.46
N ARG A 106 -6.19 9.56 2.72
CA ARG A 106 -6.98 10.62 3.34
C ARG A 106 -6.22 11.18 4.54
N PHE A 107 -6.27 12.50 4.70
CA PHE A 107 -5.54 13.22 5.73
C PHE A 107 -6.51 13.92 6.68
N ARG A 108 -6.15 13.94 7.96
CA ARG A 108 -6.87 14.64 9.02
C ARG A 108 -5.88 15.05 10.10
N ASP A 109 -5.98 16.32 10.53
CA ASP A 109 -5.14 16.86 11.60
C ASP A 109 -3.64 16.69 11.33
N GLY A 110 -3.23 16.88 10.09
CA GLY A 110 -1.83 16.81 9.67
C GLY A 110 -1.24 15.42 9.56
N LYS A 111 -2.07 14.37 9.62
CA LYS A 111 -1.64 12.97 9.51
C LYS A 111 -2.52 12.18 8.56
N CYS A 112 -1.99 11.07 8.07
CA CYS A 112 -2.77 10.13 7.26
C CYS A 112 -3.72 9.33 8.16
N CYS A 113 -5.02 9.36 7.85
CA CYS A 113 -6.03 8.63 8.63
C CYS A 113 -6.61 7.44 7.89
N GLU A 114 -6.40 7.33 6.58
CA GLU A 114 -6.89 6.21 5.79
C GLU A 114 -6.05 6.00 4.55
N ILE A 115 -5.81 4.74 4.21
CA ILE A 115 -5.28 4.31 2.91
C ILE A 115 -6.23 3.26 2.35
N LYS A 116 -6.56 3.39 1.07
CA LYS A 116 -7.43 2.43 0.39
C LYS A 116 -6.93 2.22 -1.03
N PRO A 117 -6.23 1.11 -1.30
CA PRO A 117 -5.78 0.79 -2.65
C PRO A 117 -6.94 0.31 -3.52
N TYR A 118 -7.01 0.81 -4.75
CA TYR A 118 -7.97 0.37 -5.75
C TYR A 118 -7.21 -0.31 -6.88
N TYR A 119 -7.33 -1.62 -6.98
CA TYR A 119 -6.69 -2.42 -8.01
C TYR A 119 -7.53 -2.37 -9.28
N PHE A 120 -6.87 -2.12 -10.42
CA PHE A 120 -7.54 -2.22 -11.71
C PHE A 120 -8.06 -3.64 -11.95
N ASP A 121 -7.20 -4.64 -11.69
CA ASP A 121 -7.53 -6.06 -11.79
C ASP A 121 -6.76 -6.83 -10.71
N PRO A 122 -7.43 -7.57 -9.83
CA PRO A 122 -6.77 -8.36 -8.79
C PRO A 122 -6.05 -9.61 -9.35
N ALA A 123 -6.26 -9.97 -10.62
CA ALA A 123 -5.78 -11.22 -11.19
C ALA A 123 -4.27 -11.42 -11.07
N SER A 124 -3.47 -10.38 -11.34
CA SER A 124 -2.01 -10.47 -11.25
C SER A 124 -1.55 -10.77 -9.83
N PHE A 125 -2.09 -10.06 -8.85
CA PHE A 125 -1.73 -10.27 -7.45
C PHE A 125 -2.15 -11.67 -6.98
N ASN A 126 -3.34 -12.10 -7.34
CA ASN A 126 -3.83 -13.44 -7.02
C ASN A 126 -2.98 -14.53 -7.67
N ALA A 127 -2.53 -14.32 -8.93
CA ALA A 127 -1.64 -15.24 -9.61
C ALA A 127 -0.26 -15.33 -8.92
N ALA A 128 0.28 -14.20 -8.48
CA ALA A 128 1.54 -14.16 -7.75
C ALA A 128 1.45 -14.90 -6.41
N ALA A 129 0.35 -14.71 -5.68
CA ALA A 129 0.11 -15.41 -4.42
C ALA A 129 -0.04 -16.92 -4.63
N ALA A 130 -0.77 -17.33 -5.65
CA ALA A 130 -0.94 -18.76 -5.99
C ALA A 130 0.39 -19.40 -6.39
N ALA A 131 1.22 -18.70 -7.17
CA ALA A 131 2.53 -19.19 -7.61
C ALA A 131 3.48 -19.39 -6.42
N LYS A 132 3.51 -18.43 -5.49
CA LYS A 132 4.34 -18.52 -4.29
C LYS A 132 3.91 -19.70 -3.39
N LYS A 133 2.62 -19.87 -3.20
CA LYS A 133 2.05 -20.97 -2.41
C LYS A 133 2.38 -22.32 -3.03
N LYS A 134 2.28 -22.43 -4.35
CA LYS A 134 2.62 -23.66 -5.09
C LYS A 134 4.11 -24.00 -4.96
N ALA A 135 4.98 -23.00 -5.08
CA ALA A 135 6.44 -23.19 -4.93
C ALA A 135 6.79 -23.66 -3.52
N ALA A 136 6.18 -23.09 -2.48
CA ALA A 136 6.38 -23.50 -1.10
C ALA A 136 5.93 -24.94 -0.84
N ALA A 137 4.82 -25.37 -1.45
CA ALA A 137 4.30 -26.73 -1.30
C ALA A 137 5.16 -27.76 -2.02
N ALA A 138 5.90 -27.36 -3.08
CA ALA A 138 6.78 -28.22 -3.85
C ALA A 138 8.20 -28.35 -3.27
N ALA A 139 8.52 -27.50 -2.28
CA ALA A 139 9.85 -27.46 -1.66
C ALA A 139 10.08 -28.59 -0.65
#